data_87c2bceb37cb723dcd27e25917a08dc3
#
_entry.id   87c2bceb37cb723dcd27e25917a08dc3
#
_cell.length_a   1.000
_cell.length_b   1.000
_cell.length_c   1.000
_cell.angle_alpha   90.00
_cell.angle_beta   90.00
_cell.angle_gamma   90.00
#
_symmetry.space_group_name_H-M   'P 1'
#
loop_
_entity.id
_entity.type
_entity.pdbx_description
1 polymer ?
#
loop_
_entity_poly.entity_id
_entity_poly.type
_entity_poly.pdbx_seq_one_letter_code
_entity_poly.pdbx_strand_id
1 'polypeptide(L)'
;MEAPDRNLGFLLHDTARMLRKRFDQNARHLGLTRAQWQVLAVLARNEGLHQGALAEMLEIEPITLVRILDRLQASGLVERRLHPTDRRLRLLHLTEAAHPILERIHEVAARTREEAFAGIPPAAREQLVQMLLTTRANLSGRNTTDDEQVRYG
;
A
#
# COMPACT_ATOMS: atom_id res chain seq x y z
N MET A 1 -20.08 -28.84 -3.42
CA MET A 1 -18.74 -28.26 -3.60
C MET A 1 -18.86 -27.10 -4.58
N GLU A 2 -18.60 -25.92 -4.08
CA GLU A 2 -18.67 -24.69 -4.91
C GLU A 2 -17.55 -24.74 -5.95
N ALA A 3 -17.87 -24.38 -7.20
CA ALA A 3 -16.82 -24.30 -8.22
C ALA A 3 -15.74 -23.32 -7.78
N PRO A 4 -14.45 -23.63 -7.97
CA PRO A 4 -13.34 -22.77 -7.53
C PRO A 4 -13.48 -21.32 -7.99
N ASP A 5 -14.02 -21.11 -9.17
CA ASP A 5 -14.19 -19.81 -9.82
C ASP A 5 -15.28 -18.94 -9.15
N ARG A 6 -16.10 -19.49 -8.26
CA ARG A 6 -17.12 -18.76 -7.50
C ARG A 6 -16.85 -18.70 -6.00
N ASN A 7 -15.75 -19.27 -5.55
CA ASN A 7 -15.34 -19.13 -4.16
C ASN A 7 -14.91 -17.70 -3.87
N LEU A 8 -15.59 -17.05 -2.94
CA LEU A 8 -15.39 -15.64 -2.62
C LEU A 8 -13.94 -15.33 -2.20
N GLY A 9 -13.35 -16.20 -1.38
CA GLY A 9 -11.96 -16.02 -0.93
C GLY A 9 -10.97 -16.09 -2.09
N PHE A 10 -11.13 -17.06 -2.99
CA PHE A 10 -10.34 -17.17 -4.20
C PHE A 10 -10.51 -15.97 -5.13
N LEU A 11 -11.75 -15.54 -5.35
CA LEU A 11 -12.04 -14.37 -6.21
C LEU A 11 -11.38 -13.10 -5.66
N LEU A 12 -11.48 -12.84 -4.36
CA LEU A 12 -10.84 -11.69 -3.74
C LEU A 12 -9.32 -11.72 -3.88
N HIS A 13 -8.72 -12.87 -3.58
CA HIS A 13 -7.26 -13.06 -3.67
C HIS A 13 -6.76 -12.89 -5.09
N ASP A 14 -7.39 -13.58 -6.04
CA ASP A 14 -6.96 -13.58 -7.44
C ASP A 14 -7.21 -12.22 -8.11
N THR A 15 -8.35 -11.60 -7.84
CA THR A 15 -8.66 -10.25 -8.35
C THR A 15 -7.67 -9.22 -7.83
N ALA A 16 -7.32 -9.26 -6.53
CA ALA A 16 -6.32 -8.36 -5.96
C ALA A 16 -4.94 -8.57 -6.61
N ARG A 17 -4.55 -9.81 -6.86
CA ARG A 17 -3.31 -10.16 -7.55
C ARG A 17 -3.29 -9.60 -8.99
N MET A 18 -4.38 -9.79 -9.73
CA MET A 18 -4.52 -9.29 -11.11
C MET A 18 -4.51 -7.76 -11.16
N LEU A 19 -5.19 -7.12 -10.22
CA LEU A 19 -5.22 -5.66 -10.12
C LEU A 19 -3.82 -5.08 -9.90
N ARG A 20 -3.04 -5.68 -8.97
CA ARG A 20 -1.63 -5.28 -8.77
C ARG A 20 -0.79 -5.48 -10.02
N LYS A 21 -0.93 -6.62 -10.69
CA LYS A 21 -0.20 -6.90 -11.93
C LYS A 21 -0.52 -5.88 -13.03
N ARG A 22 -1.80 -5.52 -13.19
CA ARG A 22 -2.21 -4.51 -14.18
C ARG A 22 -1.67 -3.13 -13.80
N PHE A 23 -1.70 -2.77 -12.53
CA PHE A 23 -1.09 -1.53 -12.06
C PHE A 23 0.40 -1.47 -12.40
N ASP A 24 1.16 -2.52 -12.12
CA ASP A 24 2.58 -2.58 -12.46
C ASP A 24 2.84 -2.43 -13.96
N GLN A 25 2.01 -3.05 -14.78
CA GLN A 25 2.10 -2.90 -16.24
C GLN A 25 1.86 -1.43 -16.67
N ASN A 26 0.83 -0.81 -16.10
CA ASN A 26 0.49 0.59 -16.39
C ASN A 26 1.54 1.57 -15.82
N ALA A 27 2.23 1.20 -14.75
CA ALA A 27 3.23 2.02 -14.07
C ALA A 27 4.66 1.90 -14.66
N ARG A 28 4.90 1.02 -15.62
CA ARG A 28 6.26 0.76 -16.16
C ARG A 28 6.99 2.02 -16.62
N HIS A 29 6.27 2.98 -17.20
CA HIS A 29 6.84 4.22 -17.68
C HIS A 29 7.31 5.18 -16.58
N LEU A 30 6.97 4.91 -15.31
CA LEU A 30 7.42 5.72 -14.19
C LEU A 30 8.90 5.48 -13.84
N GLY A 31 9.50 4.40 -14.33
CA GLY A 31 10.89 4.05 -14.04
C GLY A 31 11.14 3.61 -12.59
N LEU A 32 10.08 3.30 -11.84
CA LEU A 32 10.14 2.84 -10.46
C LEU A 32 9.76 1.37 -10.36
N THR A 33 10.39 0.66 -9.41
CA THR A 33 9.96 -0.68 -9.03
C THR A 33 8.66 -0.61 -8.21
N ARG A 34 7.93 -1.73 -8.11
CA ARG A 34 6.75 -1.82 -7.24
C ARG A 34 7.07 -1.37 -5.82
N ALA A 35 8.14 -1.86 -5.23
CA ALA A 35 8.56 -1.51 -3.88
C ALA A 35 8.81 0.00 -3.73
N GLN A 36 9.43 0.63 -4.70
CA GLN A 36 9.72 2.06 -4.68
C GLN A 36 8.44 2.91 -4.71
N TRP A 37 7.52 2.65 -5.66
CA TRP A 37 6.29 3.44 -5.71
C TRP A 37 5.37 3.17 -4.51
N GLN A 38 5.38 1.95 -3.95
CA GLN A 38 4.64 1.64 -2.72
C GLN A 38 5.16 2.46 -1.53
N VAL A 39 6.47 2.55 -1.36
CA VAL A 39 7.07 3.39 -0.32
C VAL A 39 6.64 4.84 -0.47
N LEU A 40 6.73 5.40 -1.68
CA LEU A 40 6.31 6.78 -1.94
C LEU A 40 4.83 6.99 -1.65
N ALA A 41 3.97 6.07 -2.06
CA ALA A 41 2.52 6.17 -1.84
C ALA A 41 2.14 6.09 -0.35
N VAL A 42 2.81 5.24 0.43
CA VAL A 42 2.58 5.15 1.88
C VAL A 42 3.11 6.39 2.59
N LEU A 43 4.31 6.86 2.25
CA LEU A 43 4.86 8.08 2.83
C LEU A 43 4.02 9.32 2.53
N ALA A 44 3.41 9.42 1.35
CA ALA A 44 2.53 10.54 1.00
C ALA A 44 1.35 10.70 1.96
N ARG A 45 0.90 9.61 2.56
CA ARG A 45 -0.19 9.59 3.55
C ARG A 45 0.28 9.66 4.99
N ASN A 46 1.56 9.43 5.24
CA ASN A 46 2.14 9.23 6.56
C ASN A 46 3.55 9.84 6.63
N GLU A 47 3.71 11.10 6.25
CA GLU A 47 5.01 11.77 6.35
C GLU A 47 5.51 11.83 7.79
N GLY A 48 6.80 11.75 7.96
CA GLY A 48 7.43 11.77 9.27
C GLY A 48 7.46 10.43 10.00
N LEU A 49 7.10 9.33 9.33
CA LEU A 49 7.29 7.99 9.87
C LEU A 49 8.79 7.66 10.04
N HIS A 50 9.12 6.90 11.08
CA HIS A 50 10.43 6.25 11.15
C HIS A 50 10.46 4.94 10.35
N GLN A 51 11.64 4.47 10.02
CA GLN A 51 11.83 3.31 9.14
C GLN A 51 11.14 2.04 9.66
N GLY A 52 11.16 1.79 10.97
CA GLY A 52 10.50 0.63 11.57
C GLY A 52 8.99 0.61 11.34
N ALA A 53 8.31 1.73 11.56
CA ALA A 53 6.87 1.85 11.32
C ALA A 53 6.52 1.65 9.84
N LEU A 54 7.33 2.20 8.94
CA LEU A 54 7.11 2.02 7.50
C LEU A 54 7.30 0.56 7.06
N ALA A 55 8.31 -0.13 7.60
CA ALA A 55 8.53 -1.55 7.33
C ALA A 55 7.35 -2.42 7.78
N GLU A 56 6.80 -2.15 8.96
CA GLU A 56 5.59 -2.82 9.46
C GLU A 56 4.37 -2.57 8.56
N MET A 57 4.13 -1.32 8.17
CA MET A 57 3.02 -0.97 7.28
C MET A 57 3.09 -1.63 5.91
N LEU A 58 4.31 -1.82 5.40
CA LEU A 58 4.56 -2.47 4.10
C LEU A 58 4.75 -3.98 4.21
N GLU A 59 4.78 -4.52 5.44
CA GLU A 59 5.02 -5.95 5.71
C GLU A 59 6.30 -6.46 5.03
N ILE A 60 7.37 -5.66 5.09
CA ILE A 60 8.68 -6.01 4.53
C ILE A 60 9.77 -6.00 5.60
N GLU A 61 10.83 -6.76 5.34
CA GLU A 61 11.99 -6.81 6.21
C GLU A 61 12.69 -5.44 6.30
N PRO A 62 13.12 -4.99 7.51
CA PRO A 62 13.78 -3.70 7.68
C PRO A 62 14.98 -3.50 6.77
N ILE A 63 15.81 -4.53 6.56
CA ILE A 63 16.96 -4.45 5.67
C ILE A 63 16.58 -4.21 4.20
N THR A 64 15.48 -4.79 3.76
CA THR A 64 14.94 -4.57 2.42
C THR A 64 14.47 -3.13 2.27
N LEU A 65 13.78 -2.59 3.27
CA LEU A 65 13.33 -1.19 3.26
C LEU A 65 14.50 -0.23 3.20
N VAL A 66 15.57 -0.47 3.96
CA VAL A 66 16.78 0.38 3.93
C VAL A 66 17.32 0.50 2.51
N ARG A 67 17.42 -0.60 1.77
CA ARG A 67 17.90 -0.60 0.38
C ARG A 67 16.99 0.19 -0.56
N ILE A 68 15.68 0.08 -0.37
CA ILE A 68 14.70 0.84 -1.16
C ILE A 68 14.83 2.33 -0.87
N LEU A 69 14.91 2.70 0.39
CA LEU A 69 15.07 4.09 0.83
C LEU A 69 16.40 4.69 0.36
N ASP A 70 17.49 3.94 0.38
CA ASP A 70 18.77 4.39 -0.13
C ASP A 70 18.70 4.77 -1.62
N ARG A 71 18.00 3.96 -2.42
CA ARG A 71 17.77 4.26 -3.84
C ARG A 71 16.88 5.46 -4.05
N LEU A 72 15.80 5.58 -3.28
CA LEU A 72 14.88 6.72 -3.35
C LEU A 72 15.56 8.01 -2.91
N GLN A 73 16.40 7.96 -1.89
CA GLN A 73 17.19 9.09 -1.44
C GLN A 73 18.25 9.49 -2.48
N ALA A 74 18.94 8.52 -3.08
CA ALA A 74 19.89 8.77 -4.17
C ALA A 74 19.21 9.42 -5.40
N SER A 75 17.96 9.07 -5.66
CA SER A 75 17.14 9.68 -6.72
C SER A 75 16.54 11.04 -6.33
N GLY A 76 16.77 11.52 -5.10
CA GLY A 76 16.26 12.80 -4.63
C GLY A 76 14.77 12.84 -4.32
N LEU A 77 14.12 11.69 -4.09
CA LEU A 77 12.68 11.59 -3.88
C LEU A 77 12.29 11.50 -2.39
N VAL A 78 13.18 11.01 -1.55
CA VAL A 78 13.00 10.85 -0.12
C VAL A 78 14.19 11.44 0.61
N GLU A 79 13.96 12.03 1.76
CA GLU A 79 15.00 12.46 2.68
C GLU A 79 14.77 11.87 4.08
N ARG A 80 15.89 11.61 4.78
CA ARG A 80 15.89 11.18 6.17
C ARG A 80 16.25 12.36 7.06
N ARG A 81 15.36 12.72 7.99
CA ARG A 81 15.58 13.79 8.96
C ARG A 81 15.82 13.22 10.35
N LEU A 82 16.65 13.88 11.13
CA LEU A 82 16.84 13.55 12.54
C LEU A 82 15.54 13.74 13.31
N HIS A 83 15.21 12.78 14.17
CA HIS A 83 14.12 12.97 15.13
C HIS A 83 14.50 14.07 16.13
N PRO A 84 13.59 15.00 16.51
CA PRO A 84 13.91 16.14 17.37
C PRO A 84 14.48 15.77 18.73
N THR A 85 14.06 14.62 19.29
CA THR A 85 14.42 14.22 20.67
C THR A 85 15.10 12.86 20.76
N ASP A 86 15.00 12.00 19.74
CA ASP A 86 15.64 10.68 19.72
C ASP A 86 16.61 10.55 18.53
N ARG A 87 17.91 10.65 18.83
CA ARG A 87 18.98 10.59 17.83
C ARG A 87 19.12 9.24 17.13
N ARG A 88 18.49 8.20 17.66
CA ARG A 88 18.50 6.84 17.06
C ARG A 88 17.50 6.72 15.92
N LEU A 89 16.50 7.59 15.89
CA LEU A 89 15.43 7.57 14.90
C LEU A 89 15.71 8.54 13.75
N ARG A 90 15.34 8.10 12.56
CA ARG A 90 15.29 8.92 11.35
C ARG A 90 13.85 8.99 10.88
N LEU A 91 13.36 10.20 10.66
CA LEU A 91 12.03 10.46 10.11
C LEU A 91 12.13 10.56 8.60
N LEU A 92 11.20 9.94 7.93
CA LEU A 92 11.16 9.87 6.47
C LEU A 92 10.21 10.92 5.93
N HIS A 93 10.71 11.72 4.99
CA HIS A 93 9.95 12.77 4.34
C HIS A 93 10.11 12.68 2.83
N LEU A 94 9.04 13.03 2.11
CA LEU A 94 9.13 13.22 0.67
C LEU A 94 9.81 14.55 0.35
N THR A 95 10.55 14.58 -0.74
CA THR A 95 11.05 15.83 -1.31
C THR A 95 10.02 16.43 -2.24
N GLU A 96 10.20 17.71 -2.62
CA GLU A 96 9.33 18.31 -3.63
C GLU A 96 9.38 17.58 -4.98
N ALA A 97 10.52 17.02 -5.33
CA ALA A 97 10.69 16.23 -6.55
C ALA A 97 9.81 14.96 -6.59
N ALA A 98 9.36 14.47 -5.44
CA ALA A 98 8.45 13.32 -5.36
C ALA A 98 7.01 13.65 -5.78
N HIS A 99 6.57 14.89 -5.65
CA HIS A 99 5.18 15.28 -5.91
C HIS A 99 4.73 15.00 -7.35
N PRO A 100 5.46 15.37 -8.41
CA PRO A 100 5.08 15.04 -9.77
C PRO A 100 5.00 13.53 -10.03
N ILE A 101 5.84 12.75 -9.36
CA ILE A 101 5.83 11.29 -9.48
C ILE A 101 4.60 10.71 -8.80
N LEU A 102 4.23 11.23 -7.63
CA LEU A 102 3.00 10.84 -6.93
C LEU A 102 1.75 11.15 -7.75
N GLU A 103 1.69 12.29 -8.42
CA GLU A 103 0.59 12.62 -9.34
C GLU A 103 0.47 11.58 -10.45
N ARG A 104 1.58 11.18 -11.07
CA ARG A 104 1.59 10.11 -12.08
C ARG A 104 1.16 8.75 -11.50
N ILE A 105 1.58 8.43 -10.28
CA ILE A 105 1.11 7.22 -9.59
C ILE A 105 -0.40 7.25 -9.41
N HIS A 106 -0.98 8.39 -9.03
CA HIS A 106 -2.42 8.57 -8.89
C HIS A 106 -3.15 8.43 -10.24
N GLU A 107 -2.61 8.97 -11.31
CA GLU A 107 -3.15 8.81 -12.67
C GLU A 107 -3.15 7.34 -13.10
N VAL A 108 -2.06 6.63 -12.87
CA VAL A 108 -1.95 5.18 -13.15
C VAL A 108 -2.96 4.39 -12.32
N ALA A 109 -3.15 4.73 -11.06
CA ALA A 109 -4.13 4.09 -10.18
C ALA A 109 -5.57 4.34 -10.68
N ALA A 110 -5.88 5.57 -11.09
CA ALA A 110 -7.19 5.92 -11.63
C ALA A 110 -7.48 5.15 -12.92
N ARG A 111 -6.53 5.12 -13.85
CA ARG A 111 -6.63 4.37 -15.10
C ARG A 111 -6.83 2.87 -14.84
N THR A 112 -6.05 2.30 -13.94
CA THR A 112 -6.14 0.88 -13.61
C THR A 112 -7.51 0.53 -13.02
N ARG A 113 -8.08 1.40 -12.17
CA ARG A 113 -9.45 1.24 -11.66
C ARG A 113 -10.48 1.27 -12.77
N GLU A 114 -10.39 2.22 -13.70
CA GLU A 114 -11.33 2.28 -14.82
C GLU A 114 -11.25 1.04 -15.72
N GLU A 115 -10.06 0.52 -15.97
CA GLU A 115 -9.90 -0.74 -16.69
C GLU A 115 -10.51 -1.92 -15.91
N ALA A 116 -10.25 -2.00 -14.61
CA ALA A 116 -10.70 -3.12 -13.76
C ALA A 116 -12.23 -3.15 -13.59
N PHE A 117 -12.85 -1.99 -13.48
CA PHE A 117 -14.28 -1.87 -13.22
C PHE A 117 -15.12 -1.49 -14.47
N ALA A 118 -14.52 -1.62 -15.65
CA ALA A 118 -15.23 -1.40 -16.90
C ALA A 118 -16.51 -2.28 -16.97
N GLY A 119 -17.64 -1.70 -17.35
CA GLY A 119 -18.93 -2.39 -17.39
C GLY A 119 -19.67 -2.48 -16.06
N ILE A 120 -19.07 -2.03 -14.96
CA ILE A 120 -19.71 -1.97 -13.65
C ILE A 120 -20.19 -0.53 -13.39
N PRO A 121 -21.52 -0.29 -13.21
CA PRO A 121 -22.04 1.05 -12.98
C PRO A 121 -21.49 1.68 -11.69
N PRO A 122 -21.41 3.03 -11.60
CA PRO A 122 -20.88 3.72 -10.42
C PRO A 122 -21.57 3.33 -9.11
N ALA A 123 -22.89 3.16 -9.10
CA ALA A 123 -23.63 2.73 -7.91
C ALA A 123 -23.22 1.33 -7.43
N ALA A 124 -22.97 0.40 -8.36
CA ALA A 124 -22.50 -0.93 -8.02
C ALA A 124 -21.05 -0.93 -7.53
N ARG A 125 -20.20 -0.05 -8.06
CA ARG A 125 -18.83 0.15 -7.55
C ARG A 125 -18.85 0.64 -6.11
N GLU A 126 -19.71 1.59 -5.78
CA GLU A 126 -19.87 2.08 -4.41
C GLU A 126 -20.36 0.98 -3.46
N GLN A 127 -21.32 0.15 -3.88
CA GLN A 127 -21.76 -1.02 -3.10
C GLN A 127 -20.59 -1.98 -2.83
N LEU A 128 -19.76 -2.26 -3.83
CA LEU A 128 -18.55 -3.09 -3.65
C LEU A 128 -17.60 -2.50 -2.64
N VAL A 129 -17.36 -1.19 -2.68
CA VAL A 129 -16.53 -0.48 -1.68
C VAL A 129 -17.08 -0.72 -0.28
N GLN A 130 -18.39 -0.54 -0.06
CA GLN A 130 -19.01 -0.73 1.26
C GLN A 130 -18.91 -2.19 1.73
N MET A 131 -19.12 -3.16 0.84
CA MET A 131 -18.95 -4.57 1.18
C MET A 131 -17.51 -4.91 1.57
N LEU A 132 -16.52 -4.39 0.85
CA LEU A 132 -15.11 -4.61 1.18
C LEU A 132 -14.70 -3.91 2.49
N LEU A 133 -15.23 -2.72 2.77
CA LEU A 133 -15.02 -2.04 4.05
C LEU A 133 -15.57 -2.84 5.23
N THR A 134 -16.76 -3.39 5.10
CA THR A 134 -17.37 -4.26 6.11
C THR A 134 -16.55 -5.53 6.31
N THR A 135 -16.12 -6.17 5.23
CA THR A 135 -15.29 -7.37 5.28
C THR A 135 -13.97 -7.09 6.01
N ARG A 136 -13.31 -5.98 5.68
CA ARG A 136 -12.08 -5.55 6.33
C ARG A 136 -12.28 -5.27 7.83
N ALA A 137 -13.35 -4.59 8.20
CA ALA A 137 -13.68 -4.32 9.60
C ALA A 137 -13.91 -5.60 10.41
N ASN A 138 -14.61 -6.58 9.84
CA ASN A 138 -14.82 -7.89 10.48
C ASN A 138 -13.50 -8.62 10.73
N LEU A 139 -12.57 -8.56 9.79
CA LEU A 139 -11.27 -9.19 9.93
C LEU A 139 -10.38 -8.46 10.96
N SER A 140 -10.41 -7.14 10.99
CA SER A 140 -9.65 -6.33 11.94
C SER A 140 -10.17 -6.49 13.38
N GLY A 141 -11.48 -6.63 13.60
CA GLY A 141 -12.08 -6.78 14.94
C GLY A 141 -11.78 -8.12 15.61
N ARG A 142 -11.44 -9.17 14.87
CA ARG A 142 -11.07 -10.47 15.43
C ARG A 142 -9.65 -10.51 15.97
N ASN A 143 -8.74 -9.70 15.45
CA ASN A 143 -7.36 -9.64 15.95
C ASN A 143 -7.25 -9.00 17.34
N THR A 144 -8.21 -8.16 17.74
CA THR A 144 -8.24 -7.54 19.08
C THR A 144 -8.77 -8.50 20.16
N THR A 145 -9.62 -9.47 19.80
CA THR A 145 -10.20 -10.41 20.75
C THR A 145 -9.29 -11.62 21.04
N ASP A 146 -8.52 -12.06 20.06
CA ASP A 146 -7.58 -13.17 20.24
C ASP A 146 -6.34 -12.76 21.05
N ASP A 147 -5.87 -11.52 20.91
CA ASP A 147 -4.74 -11.00 21.70
C ASP A 147 -5.11 -10.73 23.17
N GLU A 148 -6.36 -10.41 23.48
CA GLU A 148 -6.82 -10.27 24.87
C GLU A 148 -7.00 -11.59 25.56
N GLN A 149 -7.41 -12.66 24.86
CA GLN A 149 -7.56 -13.99 25.46
C GLN A 149 -6.22 -14.70 25.70
N VAL A 150 -5.18 -14.38 24.93
CA VAL A 150 -3.83 -14.93 25.14
C VAL A 150 -3.10 -14.26 26.30
N ARG A 151 -3.51 -13.05 26.72
CA ARG A 151 -2.87 -12.33 27.83
C ARG A 151 -3.39 -12.72 29.23
N TYR A 152 -4.49 -13.47 29.31
CA TYR A 152 -5.14 -13.87 30.59
C TYR A 152 -5.38 -15.38 30.71
N GLY A 153 -4.69 -16.20 29.93
CA GLY A 153 -4.71 -17.67 30.03
C GLY A 153 -3.48 -18.25 30.69
#